data_472e7566c0cdcea97dc6607ab6cf3c70
#
_entry.id   472e7566c0cdcea97dc6607ab6cf3c70
#
_cell.length_a   1.000
_cell.length_b   1.000
_cell.length_c   1.000
_cell.angle_alpha   90.00
_cell.angle_beta   90.00
_cell.angle_gamma   90.00
#
_symmetry.space_group_name_H-M   'P 1'
#
loop_
_entity.id
_entity.type
_entity.pdbx_description
1 polymer ?
#
loop_
_entity_poly.entity_id
_entity_poly.type
_entity_poly.pdbx_seq_one_letter_code
_entity_poly.pdbx_strand_id
1 'polypeptide(L)'
;AFVQFKGFTLGQAWSTFGDMTAVPTTIDEEGPSSGIEIRQPMLRYTYHINDRWQSSLALEYAKASYTTGKNAESIRQKVPDIPLNIRYTMKNGSHVQVGAILRNIGYKNVVKDKDKIRTGWGVMGSGKLNITSSTSFLFQAEYGKGIANYIQDISGIGYDLIPTADDNGNLKAPGMWGLFGAFQHNWNPKLYSTITYSYARLEARGSLEGDTYKYAQYAGANLLWNFTEFGTTGIEYVFGRRNNFNHDYGNASRINAMIQYRF
;
A
#
# COMPACT_ATOMS: atom_id res chain seq x y z
N ALA A 1 15.24 4.50 10.03
CA ALA A 1 16.58 3.86 10.09
C ALA A 1 16.42 2.37 10.39
N PHE A 2 17.27 1.54 9.82
CA PHE A 2 17.33 0.09 10.05
C PHE A 2 18.77 -0.43 9.90
N VAL A 3 19.03 -1.61 10.46
CA VAL A 3 20.30 -2.35 10.32
C VAL A 3 20.01 -3.66 9.59
N GLN A 4 20.94 -4.06 8.72
CA GLN A 4 20.88 -5.33 7.99
C GLN A 4 22.12 -6.16 8.28
N PHE A 5 21.90 -7.45 8.60
CA PHE A 5 22.98 -8.39 8.86
C PHE A 5 22.54 -9.84 8.56
N LYS A 6 23.25 -10.53 7.68
CA LYS A 6 23.04 -11.96 7.33
C LYS A 6 21.56 -12.30 7.04
N GLY A 7 20.88 -11.48 6.22
CA GLY A 7 19.46 -11.66 5.87
C GLY A 7 18.47 -11.06 6.86
N PHE A 8 18.89 -10.68 8.06
CA PHE A 8 18.04 -9.97 9.01
C PHE A 8 18.00 -8.49 8.71
N THR A 9 16.80 -7.89 8.87
CA THR A 9 16.57 -6.45 8.90
C THR A 9 15.89 -6.11 10.22
N LEU A 10 16.47 -5.22 11.01
CA LEU A 10 15.93 -4.72 12.28
C LEU A 10 15.81 -3.20 12.24
N GLY A 11 14.65 -2.66 12.52
CA GLY A 11 14.37 -1.22 12.54
C GLY A 11 13.19 -0.83 11.67
N GLN A 12 13.09 0.45 11.30
CA GLN A 12 11.99 0.97 10.51
C GLN A 12 12.32 0.89 9.01
N ALA A 13 11.66 -0.02 8.31
CA ALA A 13 11.81 -0.26 6.88
C ALA A 13 10.45 -0.35 6.18
N TRP A 14 10.44 -0.44 4.86
CA TRP A 14 9.24 -0.70 4.07
C TRP A 14 8.68 -2.07 4.40
N SER A 15 7.35 -2.16 4.51
CA SER A 15 6.65 -3.40 4.85
C SER A 15 7.04 -4.55 3.91
N THR A 16 7.14 -5.73 4.50
CA THR A 16 7.36 -7.00 3.78
C THR A 16 6.14 -7.39 2.93
N PHE A 17 4.96 -6.86 3.25
CA PHE A 17 3.74 -7.05 2.45
C PHE A 17 3.76 -6.25 1.14
N GLY A 18 4.52 -5.13 1.05
CA GLY A 18 4.66 -4.32 -0.17
C GLY A 18 5.82 -4.77 -1.09
N ASP A 19 5.88 -4.15 -2.26
CA ASP A 19 6.97 -4.30 -3.25
C ASP A 19 7.41 -2.95 -3.80
N MET A 20 8.34 -2.31 -3.10
CA MET A 20 8.84 -0.98 -3.48
C MET A 20 9.54 -0.94 -4.84
N THR A 21 9.93 -2.09 -5.38
CA THR A 21 10.57 -2.16 -6.70
C THR A 21 9.58 -2.24 -7.86
N ALA A 22 8.29 -2.47 -7.55
CA ALA A 22 7.17 -2.39 -8.48
C ALA A 22 6.42 -1.05 -8.43
N VAL A 23 6.77 -0.16 -7.48
CA VAL A 23 6.16 1.17 -7.37
C VAL A 23 6.61 2.04 -8.56
N PRO A 24 5.68 2.68 -9.29
CA PRO A 24 6.03 3.56 -10.39
C PRO A 24 6.70 4.84 -9.90
N THR A 25 7.56 5.41 -10.73
CA THR A 25 8.15 6.71 -10.44
C THR A 25 7.12 7.82 -10.67
N THR A 26 6.77 8.54 -9.61
CA THR A 26 5.87 9.69 -9.60
C THR A 26 6.55 10.90 -8.99
N ILE A 27 6.10 12.13 -9.31
CA ILE A 27 6.47 13.34 -8.57
C ILE A 27 5.54 13.50 -7.37
N ASP A 28 4.33 12.97 -7.47
CA ASP A 28 3.40 12.84 -6.36
C ASP A 28 3.95 11.83 -5.33
N GLU A 29 4.30 12.31 -4.14
CA GLU A 29 4.83 11.44 -3.07
C GLU A 29 3.79 10.47 -2.52
N GLU A 30 2.48 10.77 -2.65
CA GLU A 30 1.40 9.86 -2.30
C GLU A 30 1.25 8.72 -3.31
N GLY A 31 1.72 8.92 -4.55
CA GLY A 31 1.77 7.89 -5.57
C GLY A 31 0.41 7.29 -5.93
N PRO A 32 0.37 6.03 -6.39
CA PRO A 32 -0.88 5.37 -6.74
C PRO A 32 -1.72 5.07 -5.50
N SER A 33 -3.02 5.38 -5.54
CA SER A 33 -3.97 5.25 -4.43
C SER A 33 -4.04 3.86 -3.78
N SER A 34 -3.71 2.80 -4.52
CA SER A 34 -3.67 1.43 -4.02
C SER A 34 -2.28 0.97 -3.58
N GLY A 35 -1.24 1.78 -3.70
CA GLY A 35 0.12 1.39 -3.34
C GLY A 35 0.22 0.86 -1.90
N ILE A 36 1.02 -0.20 -1.70
CA ILE A 36 1.39 -0.67 -0.35
C ILE A 36 2.75 -0.09 0.00
N GLU A 37 2.75 1.16 0.47
CA GLU A 37 3.93 1.98 0.71
C GLU A 37 4.02 2.45 2.16
N ILE A 38 3.98 1.51 3.09
CA ILE A 38 4.04 1.81 4.52
C ILE A 38 5.40 1.42 5.11
N ARG A 39 5.96 2.30 5.96
CA ARG A 39 7.19 2.03 6.73
C ARG A 39 6.84 1.74 8.17
N GLN A 40 7.30 0.60 8.67
CA GLN A 40 7.02 0.14 10.03
C GLN A 40 8.28 -0.37 10.74
N PRO A 41 8.39 -0.24 12.07
CA PRO A 41 9.36 -0.99 12.86
C PRO A 41 9.14 -2.48 12.65
N MET A 42 10.21 -3.23 12.38
CA MET A 42 10.11 -4.65 12.09
C MET A 42 11.38 -5.43 12.44
N LEU A 43 11.18 -6.72 12.61
CA LEU A 43 12.22 -7.74 12.46
C LEU A 43 11.84 -8.59 11.26
N ARG A 44 12.64 -8.54 10.19
CA ARG A 44 12.46 -9.33 8.96
C ARG A 44 13.65 -10.22 8.72
N TYR A 45 13.38 -11.44 8.28
CA TYR A 45 14.38 -12.34 7.72
C TYR A 45 14.10 -12.58 6.24
N THR A 46 15.10 -12.35 5.40
CA THR A 46 15.07 -12.63 3.96
C THR A 46 15.99 -13.81 3.66
N TYR A 47 15.42 -14.86 3.10
CA TYR A 47 16.11 -16.06 2.69
C TYR A 47 16.22 -16.13 1.16
N HIS A 48 17.45 -16.23 0.66
CA HIS A 48 17.74 -16.46 -0.75
C HIS A 48 17.75 -17.95 -0.99
N ILE A 49 16.71 -18.48 -1.64
CA ILE A 49 16.56 -19.90 -1.97
C ILE A 49 17.58 -20.27 -3.05
N ASN A 50 17.75 -19.39 -4.02
CA ASN A 50 18.80 -19.42 -5.07
C ASN A 50 18.91 -18.03 -5.71
N ASP A 51 19.68 -17.90 -6.81
CA ASP A 51 19.91 -16.61 -7.50
C ASP A 51 18.64 -15.95 -8.05
N ARG A 52 17.51 -16.65 -8.14
CA ARG A 52 16.26 -16.14 -8.70
C ARG A 52 15.13 -16.09 -7.70
N TRP A 53 15.13 -16.91 -6.68
CA TRP A 53 14.06 -17.03 -5.72
C TRP A 53 14.50 -16.53 -4.35
N GLN A 54 13.72 -15.63 -3.79
CA GLN A 54 13.86 -15.22 -2.40
C GLN A 54 12.51 -15.21 -1.71
N SER A 55 12.51 -15.41 -0.40
CA SER A 55 11.34 -15.28 0.46
C SER A 55 11.68 -14.45 1.68
N SER A 56 10.73 -13.65 2.16
CA SER A 56 10.91 -12.85 3.38
C SER A 56 9.72 -13.04 4.30
N LEU A 57 10.01 -13.21 5.59
CA LEU A 57 9.04 -13.25 6.68
C LEU A 57 9.38 -12.16 7.68
N ALA A 58 8.38 -11.44 8.19
CA ALA A 58 8.61 -10.43 9.20
C ALA A 58 7.60 -10.46 10.35
N LEU A 59 8.03 -9.87 11.47
CA LEU A 59 7.18 -9.40 12.56
C LEU A 59 7.21 -7.87 12.48
N GLU A 60 6.08 -7.25 12.15
CA GLU A 60 5.96 -5.82 11.96
C GLU A 60 5.11 -5.19 13.06
N TYR A 61 5.40 -3.94 13.41
CA TYR A 61 4.60 -3.21 14.39
C TYR A 61 3.15 -3.13 13.92
N ALA A 62 2.23 -3.63 14.76
CA ALA A 62 0.80 -3.66 14.44
C ALA A 62 0.19 -2.27 14.63
N LYS A 63 0.25 -1.43 13.60
CA LYS A 63 -0.50 -0.17 13.55
C LYS A 63 -1.88 -0.45 12.98
N ALA A 64 -2.93 -0.17 13.76
CA ALA A 64 -4.31 -0.29 13.32
C ALA A 64 -5.02 1.06 13.47
N SER A 65 -5.77 1.43 12.42
CA SER A 65 -6.64 2.59 12.40
C SER A 65 -8.07 2.11 12.13
N TYR A 66 -8.99 2.32 13.08
CA TYR A 66 -10.36 1.85 12.95
C TYR A 66 -11.37 2.80 13.59
N THR A 67 -12.57 2.79 13.06
CA THR A 67 -13.70 3.53 13.59
C THR A 67 -14.45 2.68 14.60
N THR A 68 -14.65 3.19 15.79
CA THR A 68 -15.22 2.43 16.92
C THR A 68 -16.73 2.57 17.08
N GLY A 69 -17.33 3.65 16.54
CA GLY A 69 -18.70 4.02 16.87
C GLY A 69 -18.81 4.43 18.35
N LYS A 70 -20.02 4.32 18.93
CA LYS A 70 -20.28 4.70 20.33
C LYS A 70 -19.99 3.58 21.34
N ASN A 71 -20.01 2.34 20.90
CA ASN A 71 -20.08 1.14 21.73
C ASN A 71 -18.79 0.28 21.68
N ALA A 72 -17.71 0.81 21.11
CA ALA A 72 -16.40 0.18 21.10
C ALA A 72 -15.30 1.21 21.37
N GLU A 73 -14.14 0.74 21.80
CA GLU A 73 -12.96 1.59 22.07
C GLU A 73 -11.71 0.99 21.43
N SER A 74 -10.80 1.85 21.07
CA SER A 74 -9.49 1.43 20.59
C SER A 74 -8.60 1.01 21.76
N ILE A 75 -7.85 -0.08 21.57
CA ILE A 75 -6.86 -0.55 22.53
C ILE A 75 -5.49 -0.69 21.86
N ARG A 76 -4.43 -0.70 22.65
CA ARG A 76 -3.09 -0.96 22.15
C ARG A 76 -3.02 -2.37 21.56
N GLN A 77 -2.47 -2.48 20.35
CA GLN A 77 -2.23 -3.77 19.70
C GLN A 77 -1.11 -4.52 20.44
N LYS A 78 -1.32 -5.81 20.68
CA LYS A 78 -0.43 -6.66 21.49
C LYS A 78 0.35 -7.69 20.65
N VAL A 79 -0.12 -7.95 19.43
CA VAL A 79 0.44 -8.97 18.54
C VAL A 79 0.96 -8.28 17.29
N PRO A 80 2.18 -8.54 16.84
CA PRO A 80 2.71 -7.97 15.61
C PRO A 80 1.93 -8.47 14.38
N ASP A 81 1.92 -7.68 13.32
CA ASP A 81 1.49 -8.11 12.01
C ASP A 81 2.56 -9.05 11.42
N ILE A 82 2.12 -10.09 10.70
CA ILE A 82 3.00 -11.15 10.18
C ILE A 82 2.89 -11.19 8.64
N PRO A 83 3.62 -10.36 7.93
CA PRO A 83 3.71 -10.45 6.47
C PRO A 83 4.77 -11.46 6.02
N LEU A 84 4.47 -12.08 4.88
CA LEU A 84 5.33 -13.02 4.15
C LEU A 84 5.31 -12.66 2.67
N ASN A 85 6.44 -12.78 1.97
CA ASN A 85 6.45 -12.74 0.51
C ASN A 85 7.38 -13.79 -0.09
N ILE A 86 7.14 -14.08 -1.37
CA ILE A 86 8.04 -14.82 -2.23
C ILE A 86 8.18 -14.08 -3.55
N ARG A 87 9.43 -13.91 -4.01
CA ARG A 87 9.79 -13.21 -5.23
C ARG A 87 10.58 -14.11 -6.17
N TYR A 88 10.23 -14.03 -7.45
CA TYR A 88 10.99 -14.61 -8.55
C TYR A 88 11.56 -13.51 -9.44
N THR A 89 12.88 -13.51 -9.64
CA THR A 89 13.60 -12.59 -10.52
C THR A 89 14.05 -13.31 -11.77
N MET A 90 13.67 -12.77 -12.92
CA MET A 90 14.01 -13.28 -14.24
C MET A 90 15.39 -12.81 -14.68
N LYS A 91 16.00 -13.48 -15.68
CA LYS A 91 17.33 -13.13 -16.21
C LYS A 91 17.42 -11.71 -16.77
N ASN A 92 16.33 -11.18 -17.31
CA ASN A 92 16.26 -9.82 -17.87
C ASN A 92 16.03 -8.73 -16.81
N GLY A 93 16.11 -9.05 -15.51
CA GLY A 93 15.85 -8.15 -14.40
C GLY A 93 14.37 -7.90 -14.10
N SER A 94 13.44 -8.51 -14.84
CA SER A 94 12.02 -8.53 -14.47
C SER A 94 11.81 -9.33 -13.19
N HIS A 95 10.79 -8.98 -12.41
CA HIS A 95 10.40 -9.79 -11.26
C HIS A 95 8.89 -9.85 -11.09
N VAL A 96 8.45 -10.89 -10.39
CA VAL A 96 7.10 -11.02 -9.86
C VAL A 96 7.19 -11.40 -8.39
N GLN A 97 6.27 -10.90 -7.59
CA GLN A 97 6.19 -11.18 -6.15
C GLN A 97 4.76 -11.49 -5.77
N VAL A 98 4.60 -12.46 -4.87
CA VAL A 98 3.34 -12.72 -4.17
C VAL A 98 3.59 -12.48 -2.69
N GLY A 99 2.69 -11.75 -2.05
CA GLY A 99 2.72 -11.46 -0.62
C GLY A 99 1.43 -11.87 0.07
N ALA A 100 1.54 -12.17 1.35
CA ALA A 100 0.42 -12.39 2.24
C ALA A 100 0.69 -11.75 3.60
N ILE A 101 -0.36 -11.40 4.33
CA ILE A 101 -0.27 -10.84 5.68
C ILE A 101 -1.36 -11.42 6.58
N LEU A 102 -0.99 -11.70 7.84
CA LEU A 102 -1.94 -11.98 8.93
C LEU A 102 -1.84 -10.89 9.99
N ARG A 103 -3.00 -10.48 10.50
CA ARG A 103 -3.13 -9.43 11.50
C ARG A 103 -4.08 -9.87 12.63
N ASN A 104 -3.79 -9.46 13.86
CA ASN A 104 -4.68 -9.61 15.00
C ASN A 104 -5.02 -8.23 15.55
N ILE A 105 -6.19 -7.71 15.19
CA ILE A 105 -6.62 -6.35 15.52
C ILE A 105 -7.50 -6.41 16.76
N GLY A 106 -6.97 -5.94 17.90
CA GLY A 106 -7.66 -5.89 19.17
C GLY A 106 -8.51 -4.63 19.33
N TYR A 107 -9.67 -4.76 19.97
CA TYR A 107 -10.54 -3.65 20.35
C TYR A 107 -11.35 -4.01 21.61
N LYS A 108 -11.86 -3.02 22.33
CA LYS A 108 -12.75 -3.23 23.48
C LYS A 108 -14.21 -3.05 23.04
N ASN A 109 -15.05 -4.04 23.33
CA ASN A 109 -16.49 -3.89 23.25
C ASN A 109 -17.01 -3.35 24.59
N VAL A 110 -17.48 -2.11 24.61
CA VAL A 110 -17.90 -1.40 25.83
C VAL A 110 -19.19 -1.99 26.39
N VAL A 111 -20.14 -2.39 25.54
CA VAL A 111 -21.43 -2.98 25.98
C VAL A 111 -21.22 -4.26 26.74
N LYS A 112 -20.24 -5.07 26.39
CA LYS A 112 -19.92 -6.35 26.98
C LYS A 112 -18.77 -6.29 28.00
N ASP A 113 -18.15 -5.13 28.12
CA ASP A 113 -16.92 -4.87 28.89
C ASP A 113 -15.84 -5.94 28.65
N LYS A 114 -15.54 -6.23 27.38
CA LYS A 114 -14.60 -7.29 27.00
C LYS A 114 -13.70 -6.86 25.85
N ASP A 115 -12.41 -7.17 25.97
CA ASP A 115 -11.46 -7.12 24.87
C ASP A 115 -11.81 -8.19 23.83
N LYS A 116 -11.80 -7.81 22.57
CA LYS A 116 -12.03 -8.69 21.42
C LYS A 116 -10.93 -8.54 20.40
N ILE A 117 -10.75 -9.58 19.61
CA ILE A 117 -9.80 -9.61 18.48
C ILE A 117 -10.57 -9.90 17.20
N ARG A 118 -10.18 -9.24 16.12
CA ARG A 118 -10.55 -9.57 14.74
C ARG A 118 -9.31 -9.90 13.95
N THR A 119 -9.35 -11.04 13.29
CA THR A 119 -8.30 -11.42 12.34
C THR A 119 -8.46 -10.59 11.06
N GLY A 120 -7.41 -9.85 10.72
CA GLY A 120 -7.20 -9.27 9.41
C GLY A 120 -6.31 -10.18 8.59
N TRP A 121 -6.47 -10.15 7.27
CA TRP A 121 -5.60 -10.85 6.33
C TRP A 121 -5.60 -10.17 4.99
N GLY A 122 -4.53 -10.36 4.22
CA GLY A 122 -4.43 -9.86 2.86
C GLY A 122 -3.52 -10.72 2.01
N VAL A 123 -3.74 -10.64 0.71
CA VAL A 123 -2.86 -11.21 -0.32
C VAL A 123 -2.59 -10.15 -1.35
N MET A 124 -1.40 -10.18 -1.96
CA MET A 124 -1.05 -9.29 -3.04
C MET A 124 -0.17 -9.98 -4.08
N GLY A 125 -0.29 -9.52 -5.32
CA GLY A 125 0.62 -9.83 -6.42
C GLY A 125 1.18 -8.54 -7.00
N SER A 126 2.49 -8.51 -7.28
CA SER A 126 3.16 -7.34 -7.84
C SER A 126 4.28 -7.74 -8.77
N GLY A 127 4.80 -6.79 -9.50
CA GLY A 127 5.98 -7.00 -10.30
C GLY A 127 6.38 -5.82 -11.19
N LYS A 128 7.59 -5.94 -11.71
CA LYS A 128 8.13 -5.11 -12.77
C LYS A 128 8.56 -6.01 -13.94
N LEU A 129 7.95 -5.81 -15.08
CA LEU A 129 8.26 -6.55 -16.30
C LEU A 129 8.99 -5.62 -17.29
N ASN A 130 10.25 -5.90 -17.59
CA ASN A 130 11.01 -5.22 -18.61
C ASN A 130 10.57 -5.76 -19.98
N ILE A 131 9.64 -5.03 -20.65
CA ILE A 131 9.04 -5.42 -21.93
C ILE A 131 10.06 -5.26 -23.07
N THR A 132 10.79 -4.15 -23.04
CA THR A 132 11.92 -3.86 -23.91
C THR A 132 13.10 -3.33 -23.10
N SER A 133 14.22 -3.02 -23.71
CA SER A 133 15.36 -2.37 -23.06
C SER A 133 15.02 -0.96 -22.51
N SER A 134 13.98 -0.33 -23.05
CA SER A 134 13.58 1.03 -22.68
C SER A 134 12.21 1.12 -22.00
N THR A 135 11.40 0.04 -21.99
CA THR A 135 10.01 0.08 -21.48
C THR A 135 9.80 -0.99 -20.44
N SER A 136 9.26 -0.58 -19.30
CA SER A 136 8.84 -1.49 -18.22
C SER A 136 7.36 -1.30 -17.90
N PHE A 137 6.69 -2.41 -17.56
CA PHE A 137 5.36 -2.42 -16.95
C PHE A 137 5.49 -2.76 -15.48
N LEU A 138 4.92 -1.91 -14.61
CA LEU A 138 4.89 -2.07 -13.17
C LEU A 138 3.45 -2.28 -12.75
N PHE A 139 3.23 -3.20 -11.81
CA PHE A 139 1.87 -3.50 -11.37
C PHE A 139 1.83 -4.01 -9.93
N GLN A 140 0.69 -3.80 -9.30
CA GLN A 140 0.32 -4.41 -8.03
C GLN A 140 -1.19 -4.60 -8.01
N ALA A 141 -1.65 -5.67 -7.37
CA ALA A 141 -3.04 -5.88 -7.02
C ALA A 141 -3.10 -6.57 -5.66
N GLU A 142 -4.02 -6.13 -4.81
CA GLU A 142 -4.22 -6.68 -3.47
C GLU A 142 -5.71 -6.85 -3.16
N TYR A 143 -5.97 -7.82 -2.30
CA TYR A 143 -7.26 -8.06 -1.69
C TYR A 143 -7.09 -8.50 -0.23
N GLY A 144 -8.00 -8.06 0.64
CA GLY A 144 -7.98 -8.52 2.02
C GLY A 144 -9.09 -7.95 2.87
N LYS A 145 -9.03 -8.27 4.17
CA LYS A 145 -9.93 -7.76 5.21
C LYS A 145 -9.10 -7.19 6.35
N GLY A 146 -9.41 -5.96 6.78
CA GLY A 146 -8.69 -5.31 7.86
C GLY A 146 -7.24 -4.93 7.49
N ILE A 147 -6.99 -4.57 6.24
CA ILE A 147 -5.68 -4.14 5.71
C ILE A 147 -5.68 -2.68 5.25
N ALA A 148 -6.66 -1.87 5.65
CA ALA A 148 -6.77 -0.47 5.23
C ALA A 148 -5.49 0.33 5.50
N ASN A 149 -4.84 0.08 6.64
CA ASN A 149 -3.61 0.79 7.00
C ASN A 149 -2.42 0.49 6.05
N TYR A 150 -2.53 -0.53 5.21
CA TYR A 150 -1.51 -0.90 4.22
C TYR A 150 -1.77 -0.29 2.85
N ILE A 151 -3.00 0.12 2.53
CA ILE A 151 -3.38 0.70 1.23
C ILE A 151 -3.31 2.22 1.33
N GLN A 152 -2.50 2.85 0.48
CA GLN A 152 -2.09 4.26 0.56
C GLN A 152 -3.27 5.22 0.79
N ASP A 153 -4.25 5.23 -0.09
CA ASP A 153 -5.36 6.19 -0.09
C ASP A 153 -6.33 6.03 1.10
N ILE A 154 -6.37 4.85 1.72
CA ILE A 154 -7.26 4.56 2.85
C ILE A 154 -6.51 4.30 4.16
N SER A 155 -5.20 4.50 4.15
CA SER A 155 -4.37 4.38 5.34
C SER A 155 -4.70 5.49 6.36
N GLY A 156 -4.84 5.11 7.62
CA GLY A 156 -5.04 6.05 8.72
C GLY A 156 -6.46 6.63 8.87
N ILE A 157 -7.38 6.37 7.94
CA ILE A 157 -8.75 6.95 7.97
C ILE A 157 -9.80 6.06 8.64
N GLY A 158 -9.38 5.00 9.31
CA GLY A 158 -10.24 4.28 10.24
C GLY A 158 -10.94 3.05 9.70
N TYR A 159 -10.44 2.39 8.67
CA TYR A 159 -11.14 1.27 8.02
C TYR A 159 -10.50 -0.11 8.20
N ASP A 160 -9.50 -0.27 9.07
CA ASP A 160 -9.04 -1.62 9.44
C ASP A 160 -10.15 -2.42 10.13
N LEU A 161 -10.92 -1.75 11.02
CA LEU A 161 -12.17 -2.27 11.57
C LEU A 161 -13.25 -1.18 11.52
N ILE A 162 -14.49 -1.59 11.30
CA ILE A 162 -15.66 -0.71 11.29
C ILE A 162 -16.79 -1.33 12.13
N PRO A 163 -17.71 -0.54 12.71
CA PRO A 163 -18.85 -1.05 13.43
C PRO A 163 -19.72 -1.97 12.56
N THR A 164 -20.28 -3.01 13.19
CA THR A 164 -21.31 -3.82 12.55
C THR A 164 -22.60 -3.02 12.35
N ALA A 165 -23.48 -3.44 11.45
CA ALA A 165 -24.68 -2.69 11.11
C ALA A 165 -25.64 -2.47 12.30
N ASP A 166 -25.61 -3.38 13.30
CA ASP A 166 -26.39 -3.31 14.53
C ASP A 166 -25.75 -2.43 15.63
N ASP A 167 -24.53 -1.94 15.40
CA ASP A 167 -23.72 -1.07 16.30
C ASP A 167 -23.79 -1.49 17.79
N ASN A 168 -23.75 -2.79 18.07
CA ASN A 168 -23.81 -3.36 19.41
C ASN A 168 -22.42 -3.50 20.08
N GLY A 169 -21.45 -2.66 19.69
CA GLY A 169 -20.06 -2.69 20.14
C GLY A 169 -19.22 -3.78 19.47
N ASN A 170 -19.75 -4.46 18.45
CA ASN A 170 -18.95 -5.36 17.63
C ASN A 170 -18.35 -4.61 16.45
N LEU A 171 -17.06 -4.87 16.19
CA LEU A 171 -16.37 -4.41 15.00
C LEU A 171 -16.15 -5.57 14.04
N LYS A 172 -16.11 -5.28 12.76
CA LYS A 172 -15.75 -6.21 11.67
C LYS A 172 -14.62 -5.64 10.82
N ALA A 173 -13.80 -6.52 10.27
CA ALA A 173 -12.81 -6.18 9.26
C ALA A 173 -13.53 -6.13 7.89
N PRO A 174 -13.70 -4.95 7.27
CA PRO A 174 -14.32 -4.86 5.96
C PRO A 174 -13.40 -5.44 4.89
N GLY A 175 -13.99 -5.96 3.81
CA GLY A 175 -13.28 -6.31 2.60
C GLY A 175 -12.79 -5.06 1.87
N MET A 176 -11.61 -5.14 1.28
CA MET A 176 -11.03 -4.08 0.45
C MET A 176 -10.08 -4.67 -0.57
N TRP A 177 -9.94 -3.96 -1.67
CA TRP A 177 -9.01 -4.31 -2.72
C TRP A 177 -8.52 -3.08 -3.46
N GLY A 178 -7.40 -3.22 -4.09
CA GLY A 178 -6.82 -2.21 -4.92
C GLY A 178 -5.98 -2.81 -6.04
N LEU A 179 -5.67 -1.99 -7.01
CA LEU A 179 -4.72 -2.32 -8.06
C LEU A 179 -4.11 -1.05 -8.63
N PHE A 180 -2.88 -1.16 -9.10
CA PHE A 180 -2.32 -0.19 -10.03
C PHE A 180 -1.58 -0.87 -11.18
N GLY A 181 -1.49 -0.14 -12.28
CA GLY A 181 -0.64 -0.46 -13.42
C GLY A 181 0.04 0.80 -13.94
N ALA A 182 1.31 0.68 -14.31
CA ALA A 182 2.07 1.78 -14.85
C ALA A 182 3.00 1.33 -15.98
N PHE A 183 3.14 2.17 -16.99
CA PHE A 183 4.17 2.04 -18.02
C PHE A 183 5.22 3.13 -17.82
N GLN A 184 6.47 2.70 -17.64
CA GLN A 184 7.63 3.59 -17.62
C GLN A 184 8.43 3.41 -18.90
N HIS A 185 8.71 4.51 -19.59
CA HIS A 185 9.48 4.52 -20.82
C HIS A 185 10.68 5.46 -20.72
N ASN A 186 11.87 4.95 -21.04
CA ASN A 186 13.10 5.71 -21.13
C ASN A 186 13.30 6.15 -22.59
N TRP A 187 13.08 7.42 -22.90
CA TRP A 187 13.27 8.01 -24.22
C TRP A 187 14.76 8.04 -24.62
N ASN A 188 15.59 8.27 -23.63
CA ASN A 188 17.06 8.21 -23.70
C ASN A 188 17.61 8.03 -22.28
N PRO A 189 18.95 7.92 -22.06
CA PRO A 189 19.53 7.72 -20.73
C PRO A 189 19.19 8.81 -19.69
N LYS A 190 18.74 9.99 -20.13
CA LYS A 190 18.44 11.14 -19.24
C LYS A 190 16.96 11.49 -19.16
N LEU A 191 16.14 11.09 -20.14
CA LEU A 191 14.74 11.47 -20.23
C LEU A 191 13.83 10.25 -20.15
N TYR A 192 12.88 10.27 -19.22
CA TYR A 192 11.90 9.19 -19.06
C TYR A 192 10.55 9.72 -18.63
N SER A 193 9.52 8.92 -18.83
CA SER A 193 8.16 9.23 -18.45
C SER A 193 7.46 8.01 -17.87
N THR A 194 6.48 8.25 -17.02
CA THR A 194 5.63 7.22 -16.45
C THR A 194 4.17 7.62 -16.59
N ILE A 195 3.34 6.67 -17.04
CA ILE A 195 1.88 6.80 -17.02
C ILE A 195 1.37 5.76 -16.04
N THR A 196 0.56 6.19 -15.07
CA THR A 196 0.06 5.36 -13.97
C THR A 196 -1.45 5.47 -13.88
N TYR A 197 -2.12 4.35 -13.64
CA TYR A 197 -3.51 4.31 -13.22
C TYR A 197 -3.65 3.42 -11.97
N SER A 198 -4.48 3.85 -11.03
CA SER A 198 -4.74 3.12 -9.80
C SER A 198 -6.20 3.21 -9.37
N TYR A 199 -6.65 2.18 -8.66
CA TYR A 199 -7.98 2.07 -8.09
C TYR A 199 -7.90 1.40 -6.72
N ALA A 200 -8.56 1.97 -5.71
CA ALA A 200 -8.71 1.38 -4.38
C ALA A 200 -10.17 1.42 -3.93
N ARG A 201 -10.65 0.35 -3.28
CA ARG A 201 -12.07 0.21 -2.91
C ARG A 201 -12.26 -0.45 -1.55
N LEU A 202 -13.18 0.13 -0.78
CA LEU A 202 -13.80 -0.45 0.42
C LEU A 202 -15.14 -1.12 0.03
N GLU A 203 -15.35 -2.38 0.40
CA GLU A 203 -16.53 -3.15 -0.01
C GLU A 203 -17.78 -2.86 0.83
N ALA A 204 -17.61 -2.48 2.10
CA ALA A 204 -18.74 -2.26 3.01
C ALA A 204 -18.42 -1.18 4.04
N ARG A 205 -19.40 -0.35 4.36
CA ARG A 205 -19.32 0.73 5.36
C ARG A 205 -19.84 0.33 6.75
N GLY A 206 -20.49 -0.82 6.92
CA GLY A 206 -21.13 -1.18 8.20
C GLY A 206 -22.22 -0.20 8.59
N SER A 207 -22.16 0.30 9.84
CA SER A 207 -23.05 1.36 10.35
C SER A 207 -22.52 2.79 10.12
N LEU A 208 -21.42 2.97 9.39
CA LEU A 208 -20.88 4.29 9.08
C LEU A 208 -21.82 5.07 8.15
N GLU A 209 -21.67 6.41 8.18
CA GLU A 209 -22.49 7.32 7.39
C GLU A 209 -22.37 7.10 5.88
N GLY A 210 -23.33 7.60 5.12
CA GLY A 210 -23.39 7.42 3.66
C GLY A 210 -22.26 8.08 2.91
N ASP A 211 -21.69 9.17 3.45
CA ASP A 211 -20.53 9.88 2.90
C ASP A 211 -19.19 9.16 3.11
N THR A 212 -19.22 7.96 3.74
CA THR A 212 -18.05 7.09 3.90
C THR A 212 -17.45 6.76 2.55
N TYR A 213 -16.11 6.78 2.49
CA TYR A 213 -15.32 6.39 1.33
C TYR A 213 -15.76 5.03 0.77
N LYS A 214 -15.96 4.95 -0.53
CA LYS A 214 -16.28 3.71 -1.24
C LYS A 214 -15.16 3.28 -2.15
N TYR A 215 -14.67 4.18 -2.99
CA TYR A 215 -13.50 3.95 -3.84
C TYR A 215 -12.85 5.24 -4.31
N ALA A 216 -11.58 5.16 -4.67
CA ALA A 216 -10.89 6.21 -5.40
C ALA A 216 -10.23 5.68 -6.67
N GLN A 217 -10.06 6.61 -7.61
CA GLN A 217 -9.30 6.43 -8.84
C GLN A 217 -8.18 7.47 -8.87
N TYR A 218 -7.05 7.05 -9.35
CA TYR A 218 -5.88 7.89 -9.55
C TYR A 218 -5.34 7.67 -10.97
N ALA A 219 -5.01 8.73 -11.67
CA ALA A 219 -4.30 8.67 -12.93
C ALA A 219 -3.21 9.74 -12.94
N GLY A 220 -1.99 9.36 -13.29
CA GLY A 220 -0.83 10.24 -13.35
C GLY A 220 -0.06 10.08 -14.64
N ALA A 221 0.52 11.16 -15.15
CA ALA A 221 1.46 11.13 -16.25
C ALA A 221 2.56 12.16 -16.02
N ASN A 222 3.81 11.74 -16.14
CA ASN A 222 4.95 12.62 -15.91
C ASN A 222 6.00 12.56 -17.02
N LEU A 223 6.86 13.56 -16.99
CA LEU A 223 8.10 13.61 -17.77
C LEU A 223 9.21 14.08 -16.84
N LEU A 224 10.26 13.27 -16.71
CA LEU A 224 11.40 13.49 -15.82
C LEU A 224 12.70 13.54 -16.62
N TRP A 225 13.55 14.51 -16.29
CA TRP A 225 14.83 14.74 -16.93
C TRP A 225 15.96 14.79 -15.91
N ASN A 226 16.92 13.86 -16.02
CA ASN A 226 18.17 13.85 -15.30
C ASN A 226 19.14 14.81 -15.97
N PHE A 227 19.13 16.10 -15.60
CA PHE A 227 19.98 17.12 -16.23
C PHE A 227 21.45 16.98 -15.82
N THR A 228 21.71 16.36 -14.64
CA THR A 228 23.05 15.91 -14.21
C THR A 228 22.96 14.51 -13.60
N GLU A 229 24.08 13.92 -13.20
CA GLU A 229 24.13 12.65 -12.45
C GLU A 229 23.44 12.75 -11.07
N PHE A 230 23.40 13.95 -10.50
CA PHE A 230 22.83 14.22 -9.17
C PHE A 230 21.53 15.02 -9.22
N GLY A 231 21.16 15.54 -10.39
CA GLY A 231 20.06 16.48 -10.56
C GLY A 231 18.95 15.93 -11.44
N THR A 232 17.71 15.89 -10.92
CA THR A 232 16.50 15.51 -11.67
C THR A 232 15.49 16.63 -11.58
N THR A 233 14.83 16.96 -12.69
CA THR A 233 13.67 17.85 -12.74
C THR A 233 12.54 17.18 -13.49
N GLY A 234 11.32 17.64 -13.28
CA GLY A 234 10.19 17.07 -14.00
C GLY A 234 8.89 17.80 -13.74
N ILE A 235 7.91 17.41 -14.54
CA ILE A 235 6.52 17.85 -14.44
C ILE A 235 5.60 16.63 -14.46
N GLU A 236 4.51 16.70 -13.72
CA GLU A 236 3.52 15.64 -13.63
C GLU A 236 2.11 16.23 -13.56
N TYR A 237 1.21 15.64 -14.32
CA TYR A 237 -0.23 15.84 -14.17
C TYR A 237 -0.83 14.68 -13.40
N VAL A 238 -1.64 14.98 -12.40
CA VAL A 238 -2.36 13.99 -11.59
C VAL A 238 -3.85 14.33 -11.63
N PHE A 239 -4.65 13.31 -11.86
CA PHE A 239 -6.11 13.32 -11.71
C PHE A 239 -6.51 12.33 -10.62
N GLY A 240 -7.36 12.77 -9.69
CA GLY A 240 -7.96 11.94 -8.65
C GLY A 240 -9.47 12.05 -8.67
N ARG A 241 -10.14 10.93 -8.36
CA ARG A 241 -11.58 10.88 -8.12
C ARG A 241 -11.86 10.02 -6.91
N ARG A 242 -12.63 10.55 -5.96
CA ARG A 242 -13.19 9.81 -4.82
C ARG A 242 -14.71 9.69 -4.97
N ASN A 243 -15.24 8.51 -4.66
CA ASN A 243 -16.67 8.23 -4.57
C ASN A 243 -17.01 7.69 -3.17
N ASN A 244 -18.15 8.12 -2.64
CA ASN A 244 -18.68 7.66 -1.36
C ASN A 244 -19.84 6.65 -1.55
N PHE A 245 -20.27 6.00 -0.47
CA PHE A 245 -21.37 5.02 -0.53
C PHE A 245 -22.74 5.65 -0.83
N ASN A 246 -22.94 6.93 -0.51
CA ASN A 246 -24.13 7.71 -0.87
C ASN A 246 -24.15 8.18 -2.33
N HIS A 247 -23.17 7.78 -3.14
CA HIS A 247 -22.95 8.16 -4.53
C HIS A 247 -22.41 9.56 -4.77
N ASP A 248 -22.17 10.36 -3.72
CA ASP A 248 -21.44 11.60 -3.85
C ASP A 248 -20.02 11.35 -4.33
N TYR A 249 -19.48 12.24 -5.14
CA TYR A 249 -18.13 12.15 -5.63
C TYR A 249 -17.45 13.52 -5.72
N GLY A 250 -16.13 13.50 -5.63
CA GLY A 250 -15.26 14.64 -5.88
C GLY A 250 -14.17 14.29 -6.87
N ASN A 251 -13.78 15.24 -7.70
CA ASN A 251 -12.64 15.16 -8.60
C ASN A 251 -11.60 16.22 -8.22
N ALA A 252 -10.33 15.90 -8.42
CA ALA A 252 -9.24 16.83 -8.27
C ALA A 252 -8.26 16.67 -9.44
N SER A 253 -7.68 17.78 -9.87
CA SER A 253 -6.59 17.79 -10.85
C SER A 253 -5.45 18.65 -10.32
N ARG A 254 -4.22 18.18 -10.49
CA ARG A 254 -3.02 18.86 -9.99
C ARG A 254 -1.90 18.76 -11.00
N ILE A 255 -1.11 19.84 -11.12
CA ILE A 255 0.17 19.84 -11.80
C ILE A 255 1.25 19.97 -10.74
N ASN A 256 2.17 19.03 -10.71
CA ASN A 256 3.34 19.02 -9.87
C ASN A 256 4.56 19.38 -10.71
N ALA A 257 5.50 20.13 -10.11
CA ALA A 257 6.83 20.35 -10.68
C ALA A 257 7.87 20.03 -9.60
N MET A 258 8.98 19.41 -9.97
CA MET A 258 10.03 18.98 -9.06
C MET A 258 11.39 19.40 -9.59
N ILE A 259 12.25 19.83 -8.68
CA ILE A 259 13.72 19.85 -8.83
C ILE A 259 14.28 19.09 -7.63
N GLN A 260 15.03 18.02 -7.89
CA GLN A 260 15.70 17.21 -6.88
C GLN A 260 17.21 17.23 -7.13
N TYR A 261 17.97 17.40 -6.09
CA TYR A 261 19.42 17.25 -6.10
C TYR A 261 19.86 16.26 -5.01
N ARG A 262 20.72 15.32 -5.38
CA ARG A 262 21.30 14.33 -4.46
C ARG A 262 22.78 14.67 -4.24
N PHE A 263 23.19 14.78 -3.01
CA PHE A 263 24.58 15.09 -2.58
C PHE A 263 25.11 14.01 -1.63
#